data_06cbb04704855afd73f8b94e4e5b698e
#
_entry.id   06cbb04704855afd73f8b94e4e5b698e
#
_cell.length_a   1.000
_cell.length_b   1.000
_cell.length_c   1.000
_cell.angle_alpha   90.00
_cell.angle_beta   90.00
_cell.angle_gamma   90.00
#
_symmetry.space_group_name_H-M   'P 1'
#
loop_
_entity.id
_entity.type
_entity.pdbx_description
1 polymer ?
#
loop_
_entity_poly.entity_id
_entity_poly.type
_entity_poly.pdbx_seq_one_letter_code
_entity_poly.pdbx_strand_id
1 'polypeptide(L)'
;MPDLSSLQFLWPFMLYACVGVPIFAVYYAYRTQQIPPLVLCLGLLLLCTAMARPQTVLMTPLREATVMLVIDTSGSMRAKDLKPSRIEAAQQAAQQFIQDKPSRLRVGLVTVAGTAALAQAPTEERDALLKALEYLPLQYGSALGTGLLVSLEALLPGADIDAQKIINEASEMAGKKASDMGKSLDDKAKPATEASTGRGKNMAIVLMSDGQSNMGPELLKMAELAAKHEVKVYTVGIGTTEGDVVHIQGRSMRVKLEDEALQKVSALTEGEYFKADSTEGLKNVYDKLGYKLRFEKRAMTEISSQVALLGMFLILISLIRNFARMGKII
;
A
#
# COMPACT_ATOMS: atom_id res chain seq x y z
N MET A 1 7.32 12.09 12.68
CA MET A 1 7.84 13.47 12.83
C MET A 1 7.75 14.14 11.47
N PRO A 2 7.38 15.42 11.35
CA PRO A 2 7.37 16.09 10.05
C PRO A 2 8.80 16.15 9.50
N ASP A 3 8.95 15.75 8.26
CA ASP A 3 10.25 15.80 7.58
C ASP A 3 10.50 17.23 7.11
N LEU A 4 11.33 17.96 7.87
CA LEU A 4 11.66 19.37 7.59
C LEU A 4 12.36 19.56 6.23
N SER A 5 12.91 18.51 5.64
CA SER A 5 13.54 18.54 4.31
C SER A 5 12.51 18.67 3.18
N SER A 6 11.23 18.37 3.45
CA SER A 6 10.12 18.42 2.49
C SER A 6 9.25 19.68 2.59
N LEU A 7 9.72 20.71 3.31
CA LEU A 7 8.96 21.93 3.54
C LEU A 7 8.87 22.75 2.24
N GLN A 8 7.66 22.90 1.73
CA GLN A 8 7.36 23.69 0.55
C GLN A 8 6.38 24.81 0.91
N PHE A 9 6.50 25.93 0.23
CA PHE A 9 5.60 27.07 0.39
C PHE A 9 4.69 27.17 -0.83
N LEU A 10 3.38 27.20 -0.60
CA LEU A 10 2.40 27.37 -1.68
C LEU A 10 2.47 28.76 -2.30
N TRP A 11 2.72 29.78 -1.46
CA TRP A 11 2.85 31.17 -1.87
C TRP A 11 4.18 31.78 -1.41
N PRO A 12 5.32 31.40 -2.04
CA PRO A 12 6.64 31.82 -1.59
C PRO A 12 6.85 33.34 -1.61
N PHE A 13 6.13 34.06 -2.49
CA PHE A 13 6.19 35.51 -2.56
C PHE A 13 5.67 36.20 -1.28
N MET A 14 4.80 35.54 -0.50
CA MET A 14 4.34 36.08 0.78
C MET A 14 5.44 36.10 1.85
N LEU A 15 6.55 35.43 1.65
CA LEU A 15 7.73 35.54 2.53
C LEU A 15 8.34 36.97 2.50
N TYR A 16 8.12 37.75 1.45
CA TYR A 16 8.52 39.15 1.46
C TYR A 16 7.85 39.98 2.56
N ALA A 17 6.68 39.56 3.06
CA ALA A 17 6.03 40.19 4.20
C ALA A 17 6.90 40.10 5.49
N CYS A 18 7.77 39.08 5.59
CA CYS A 18 8.71 38.99 6.72
C CYS A 18 9.70 40.16 6.80
N VAL A 19 9.98 40.80 5.67
CA VAL A 19 10.84 42.02 5.61
C VAL A 19 10.17 43.21 6.35
N GLY A 20 8.84 43.19 6.44
CA GLY A 20 8.10 44.22 7.18
C GLY A 20 8.37 44.15 8.70
N VAL A 21 8.74 43.00 9.25
CA VAL A 21 8.98 42.85 10.69
C VAL A 21 10.19 43.66 11.18
N PRO A 22 11.38 43.57 10.59
CA PRO A 22 12.51 44.44 10.98
C PRO A 22 12.23 45.92 10.72
N ILE A 23 11.53 46.30 9.64
CA ILE A 23 11.11 47.67 9.38
C ILE A 23 10.20 48.16 10.52
N PHE A 24 9.23 47.36 10.94
CA PHE A 24 8.39 47.67 12.07
C PHE A 24 9.21 47.80 13.37
N ALA A 25 10.18 46.93 13.60
CA ALA A 25 11.03 46.98 14.78
C ALA A 25 11.85 48.26 14.86
N VAL A 26 12.42 48.73 13.73
CA VAL A 26 13.16 49.97 13.64
C VAL A 26 12.24 51.18 13.87
N TYR A 27 11.07 51.18 13.22
CA TYR A 27 10.08 52.26 13.39
C TYR A 27 9.60 52.32 14.86
N TYR A 28 9.31 51.18 15.50
CA TYR A 28 8.92 51.12 16.88
C TYR A 28 10.01 51.67 17.81
N ALA A 29 11.27 51.24 17.63
CA ALA A 29 12.40 51.73 18.40
C ALA A 29 12.60 53.25 18.24
N TYR A 30 12.46 53.76 17.02
CA TYR A 30 12.54 55.21 16.76
C TYR A 30 11.43 56.01 17.46
N ARG A 31 10.18 55.52 17.41
CA ARG A 31 9.00 56.19 17.95
C ARG A 31 8.91 56.14 19.46
N THR A 32 9.26 55.01 20.07
CA THR A 32 9.12 54.77 21.50
C THR A 32 10.43 54.94 22.27
N GLN A 33 11.54 55.10 21.61
CA GLN A 33 12.90 55.06 22.18
C GLN A 33 13.18 53.78 22.98
N GLN A 34 12.45 52.69 22.67
CA GLN A 34 12.56 51.38 23.34
C GLN A 34 12.68 50.28 22.27
N ILE A 35 13.45 49.26 22.59
CA ILE A 35 13.56 48.05 21.72
C ILE A 35 12.24 47.27 21.83
N PRO A 36 11.62 46.91 20.68
CA PRO A 36 10.40 46.09 20.72
C PRO A 36 10.65 44.77 21.39
N PRO A 37 9.65 44.17 22.10
CA PRO A 37 9.81 42.89 22.72
C PRO A 37 10.13 41.81 21.67
N LEU A 38 11.22 41.06 21.84
CA LEU A 38 11.64 40.01 20.90
C LEU A 38 10.51 39.00 20.64
N VAL A 39 9.69 38.70 21.67
CA VAL A 39 8.54 37.81 21.57
C VAL A 39 7.49 38.34 20.59
N LEU A 40 7.28 39.68 20.55
CA LEU A 40 6.36 40.31 19.57
C LEU A 40 6.87 40.15 18.16
N CYS A 41 8.16 40.47 17.92
CA CYS A 41 8.78 40.36 16.60
C CYS A 41 8.75 38.88 16.11
N LEU A 42 9.01 37.91 16.99
CA LEU A 42 8.95 36.49 16.66
C LEU A 42 7.51 36.06 16.30
N GLY A 43 6.52 36.52 17.07
CA GLY A 43 5.11 36.26 16.79
C GLY A 43 4.66 36.82 15.43
N LEU A 44 5.07 38.06 15.09
CA LEU A 44 4.81 38.66 13.78
C LEU A 44 5.50 37.90 12.64
N LEU A 45 6.73 37.48 12.85
CA LEU A 45 7.47 36.70 11.86
C LEU A 45 6.80 35.35 11.57
N LEU A 46 6.31 34.66 12.62
CA LEU A 46 5.54 33.44 12.46
C LEU A 46 4.21 33.67 11.73
N LEU A 47 3.52 34.76 11.98
CA LEU A 47 2.31 35.09 11.21
C LEU A 47 2.60 35.36 9.75
N CYS A 48 3.66 36.10 9.45
CA CYS A 48 4.09 36.33 8.06
C CYS A 48 4.49 35.03 7.36
N THR A 49 5.18 34.12 8.04
CA THR A 49 5.51 32.80 7.46
C THR A 49 4.27 31.93 7.28
N ALA A 50 3.26 32.03 8.17
CA ALA A 50 2.00 31.31 8.01
C ALA A 50 1.22 31.78 6.75
N MET A 51 1.32 33.05 6.38
CA MET A 51 0.71 33.58 5.13
C MET A 51 1.31 32.96 3.87
N ALA A 52 2.56 32.50 3.92
CA ALA A 52 3.21 31.81 2.81
C ALA A 52 2.69 30.36 2.63
N ARG A 53 1.75 29.92 3.47
CA ARG A 53 1.11 28.58 3.46
C ARG A 53 2.14 27.45 3.40
N PRO A 54 2.94 27.27 4.47
CA PRO A 54 3.89 26.19 4.53
C PRO A 54 3.16 24.83 4.49
N GLN A 55 3.65 23.96 3.62
CA GLN A 55 3.19 22.59 3.46
C GLN A 55 4.32 21.64 3.81
N THR A 56 3.99 20.56 4.48
CA THR A 56 4.91 19.45 4.73
C THR A 56 4.25 18.13 4.40
N VAL A 57 5.07 17.15 4.06
CA VAL A 57 4.59 15.79 3.83
C VAL A 57 4.36 15.15 5.19
N LEU A 58 3.09 15.01 5.58
CA LEU A 58 2.70 14.21 6.73
C LEU A 58 2.34 12.81 6.25
N MET A 59 2.99 11.81 6.81
CA MET A 59 2.54 10.42 6.67
C MET A 59 1.30 10.26 7.53
N THR A 60 0.12 10.36 6.91
CA THR A 60 -1.13 10.07 7.60
C THR A 60 -1.39 8.57 7.58
N PRO A 61 -1.71 7.94 8.72
CA PRO A 61 -2.12 6.55 8.72
C PRO A 61 -3.40 6.41 7.87
N LEU A 62 -3.41 5.43 6.97
CA LEU A 62 -4.61 5.08 6.20
C LEU A 62 -5.73 4.74 7.20
N ARG A 63 -6.81 5.51 7.16
CA ARG A 63 -7.91 5.34 8.11
C ARG A 63 -8.69 4.04 7.87
N GLU A 64 -8.77 3.59 6.63
CA GLU A 64 -9.49 2.38 6.22
C GLU A 64 -8.76 1.77 5.02
N ALA A 65 -7.85 0.86 5.26
CA ALA A 65 -7.22 0.08 4.22
C ALA A 65 -7.78 -1.35 4.23
N THR A 66 -7.94 -1.93 3.05
CA THR A 66 -8.32 -3.34 2.90
C THR A 66 -7.24 -4.07 2.11
N VAL A 67 -6.78 -5.19 2.62
CA VAL A 67 -5.72 -5.99 2.02
C VAL A 67 -6.22 -7.41 1.81
N MET A 68 -6.03 -7.95 0.60
CA MET A 68 -6.22 -9.37 0.35
C MET A 68 -4.88 -10.09 0.36
N LEU A 69 -4.73 -11.06 1.24
CA LEU A 69 -3.61 -12.00 1.22
C LEU A 69 -3.97 -13.15 0.29
N VAL A 70 -3.21 -13.33 -0.76
CA VAL A 70 -3.37 -14.44 -1.71
C VAL A 70 -2.20 -15.40 -1.50
N ILE A 71 -2.50 -16.58 -0.97
CA ILE A 71 -1.49 -17.59 -0.66
C ILE A 71 -1.60 -18.73 -1.66
N ASP A 72 -0.52 -18.97 -2.37
CA ASP A 72 -0.38 -20.13 -3.23
C ASP A 72 -0.28 -21.41 -2.38
N THR A 73 -1.21 -22.33 -2.62
CA THR A 73 -1.27 -23.64 -1.97
C THR A 73 -1.06 -24.78 -2.98
N SER A 74 -0.36 -24.48 -4.09
CA SER A 74 0.00 -25.46 -5.11
C SER A 74 1.03 -26.48 -4.62
N GLY A 75 1.20 -27.55 -5.37
CA GLY A 75 2.10 -28.64 -5.00
C GLY A 75 3.58 -28.21 -4.89
N SER A 76 4.01 -27.17 -5.60
CA SER A 76 5.37 -26.62 -5.55
C SER A 76 5.69 -25.97 -4.19
N MET A 77 4.67 -25.51 -3.47
CA MET A 77 4.82 -24.93 -2.13
C MET A 77 5.21 -25.95 -1.05
N ARG A 78 5.24 -27.25 -1.39
CA ARG A 78 5.82 -28.31 -0.53
C ARG A 78 7.35 -28.30 -0.50
N ALA A 79 8.00 -27.57 -1.38
CA ALA A 79 9.45 -27.48 -1.46
C ALA A 79 10.05 -27.03 -0.12
N LYS A 80 11.22 -27.57 0.20
CA LYS A 80 11.94 -27.36 1.46
C LYS A 80 13.21 -26.52 1.28
N ASP A 81 13.31 -25.83 0.16
CA ASP A 81 14.36 -24.84 -0.06
C ASP A 81 14.25 -23.63 0.89
N LEU A 82 13.02 -23.37 1.39
CA LEU A 82 12.79 -22.59 2.61
C LEU A 82 12.40 -23.53 3.75
N LYS A 83 12.92 -23.32 4.94
CA LYS A 83 12.62 -24.16 6.12
C LYS A 83 11.45 -23.56 6.93
N PRO A 84 10.50 -24.38 7.40
CA PRO A 84 10.44 -25.85 7.24
C PRO A 84 10.01 -26.30 5.85
N SER A 85 9.11 -25.56 5.18
CA SER A 85 8.68 -25.65 3.78
C SER A 85 8.22 -24.27 3.31
N ARG A 86 8.08 -24.05 1.99
CA ARG A 86 7.59 -22.76 1.45
C ARG A 86 6.23 -22.38 2.02
N ILE A 87 5.28 -23.34 2.07
CA ILE A 87 3.93 -23.09 2.59
C ILE A 87 3.94 -22.76 4.09
N GLU A 88 4.70 -23.49 4.89
CA GLU A 88 4.79 -23.23 6.33
C GLU A 88 5.47 -21.88 6.62
N ALA A 89 6.51 -21.53 5.85
CA ALA A 89 7.14 -20.22 5.94
C ALA A 89 6.15 -19.10 5.58
N ALA A 90 5.34 -19.28 4.51
CA ALA A 90 4.31 -18.34 4.13
C ALA A 90 3.22 -18.20 5.20
N GLN A 91 2.77 -19.33 5.80
CA GLN A 91 1.79 -19.31 6.90
C GLN A 91 2.32 -18.56 8.12
N GLN A 92 3.55 -18.85 8.55
CA GLN A 92 4.15 -18.21 9.72
C GLN A 92 4.28 -16.69 9.52
N ALA A 93 4.72 -16.26 8.34
CA ALA A 93 4.86 -14.86 8.02
C ALA A 93 3.49 -14.15 7.91
N ALA A 94 2.48 -14.79 7.28
CA ALA A 94 1.11 -14.27 7.24
C ALA A 94 0.49 -14.20 8.65
N GLN A 95 0.75 -15.18 9.51
CA GLN A 95 0.32 -15.19 10.91
C GLN A 95 0.90 -13.98 11.67
N GLN A 96 2.18 -13.73 11.53
CA GLN A 96 2.83 -12.57 12.16
C GLN A 96 2.24 -11.26 11.64
N PHE A 97 2.05 -11.12 10.32
CA PHE A 97 1.42 -9.94 9.72
C PHE A 97 0.02 -9.69 10.32
N ILE A 98 -0.81 -10.74 10.46
CA ILE A 98 -2.16 -10.64 11.04
C ILE A 98 -2.09 -10.23 12.51
N GLN A 99 -1.12 -10.74 13.28
CA GLN A 99 -0.94 -10.38 14.68
C GLN A 99 -0.50 -8.91 14.85
N ASP A 100 0.37 -8.43 13.97
CA ASP A 100 0.96 -7.09 14.05
C ASP A 100 0.14 -6.02 13.31
N LYS A 101 -0.91 -6.42 12.56
CA LYS A 101 -1.74 -5.49 11.79
C LYS A 101 -2.41 -4.43 12.69
N PRO A 102 -2.58 -3.18 12.21
CA PRO A 102 -3.40 -2.19 12.89
C PRO A 102 -4.85 -2.67 13.05
N SER A 103 -5.51 -2.27 14.13
CA SER A 103 -6.89 -2.71 14.43
C SER A 103 -7.89 -2.35 13.32
N ARG A 104 -7.67 -1.25 12.61
CA ARG A 104 -8.54 -0.76 11.53
C ARG A 104 -8.19 -1.28 10.14
N LEU A 105 -7.15 -2.10 10.01
CA LEU A 105 -6.80 -2.73 8.75
C LEU A 105 -7.68 -3.96 8.56
N ARG A 106 -8.52 -3.95 7.53
CA ARG A 106 -9.29 -5.11 7.10
C ARG A 106 -8.41 -6.02 6.25
N VAL A 107 -8.37 -7.29 6.59
CA VAL A 107 -7.60 -8.30 5.85
C VAL A 107 -8.54 -9.40 5.42
N GLY A 108 -8.42 -9.84 4.16
CA GLY A 108 -9.06 -11.04 3.63
C GLY A 108 -8.01 -12.08 3.25
N LEU A 109 -8.42 -13.31 3.08
CA LEU A 109 -7.56 -14.43 2.71
C LEU A 109 -8.14 -15.18 1.51
N VAL A 110 -7.33 -15.35 0.48
CA VAL A 110 -7.61 -16.18 -0.71
C VAL A 110 -6.55 -17.26 -0.81
N THR A 111 -6.97 -18.48 -1.01
CA THR A 111 -6.09 -19.61 -1.31
C THR A 111 -6.12 -19.90 -2.80
N VAL A 112 -4.97 -20.18 -3.38
CA VAL A 112 -4.82 -20.46 -4.81
C VAL A 112 -4.12 -21.79 -5.00
N ALA A 113 -4.75 -22.65 -5.80
CA ALA A 113 -4.16 -23.86 -6.32
C ALA A 113 -4.66 -24.08 -7.76
N GLY A 114 -5.18 -25.21 -8.14
CA GLY A 114 -5.85 -25.42 -9.44
C GLY A 114 -7.05 -24.51 -9.67
N THR A 115 -7.65 -24.01 -8.61
CA THR A 115 -8.65 -22.92 -8.57
C THR A 115 -8.31 -21.94 -7.45
N ALA A 116 -9.06 -20.87 -7.31
CA ALA A 116 -8.94 -19.96 -6.17
C ALA A 116 -10.22 -20.00 -5.34
N ALA A 117 -10.06 -19.87 -4.02
CA ALA A 117 -11.15 -19.83 -3.07
C ALA A 117 -10.97 -18.68 -2.07
N LEU A 118 -12.04 -17.94 -1.80
CA LEU A 118 -12.10 -16.97 -0.73
C LEU A 118 -12.18 -17.70 0.61
N ALA A 119 -11.03 -17.86 1.30
CA ALA A 119 -10.98 -18.53 2.60
C ALA A 119 -11.56 -17.67 3.72
N GLN A 120 -11.33 -16.33 3.65
CA GLN A 120 -11.88 -15.37 4.59
C GLN A 120 -12.15 -14.04 3.90
N ALA A 121 -13.39 -13.56 3.96
CA ALA A 121 -13.73 -12.21 3.48
C ALA A 121 -13.03 -11.13 4.32
N PRO A 122 -12.79 -9.93 3.75
CA PRO A 122 -12.09 -8.87 4.46
C PRO A 122 -12.72 -8.53 5.82
N THR A 123 -11.97 -8.75 6.90
CA THR A 123 -12.40 -8.53 8.28
C THR A 123 -11.32 -7.84 9.12
N GLU A 124 -11.73 -7.18 10.20
CA GLU A 124 -10.82 -6.66 11.23
C GLU A 124 -10.47 -7.72 12.28
N GLU A 125 -11.25 -8.78 12.37
CA GLU A 125 -11.12 -9.84 13.38
C GLU A 125 -9.90 -10.71 13.12
N ARG A 126 -8.93 -10.67 14.05
CA ARG A 126 -7.69 -11.46 13.95
C ARG A 126 -7.94 -12.95 14.08
N ASP A 127 -8.82 -13.35 14.99
CA ASP A 127 -9.07 -14.76 15.28
C ASP A 127 -9.71 -15.48 14.10
N ALA A 128 -10.59 -14.82 13.36
CA ALA A 128 -11.19 -15.37 12.14
C ALA A 128 -10.13 -15.60 11.05
N LEU A 129 -9.20 -14.65 10.88
CA LEU A 129 -8.10 -14.74 9.92
C LEU A 129 -7.11 -15.86 10.31
N LEU A 130 -6.75 -15.94 11.60
CA LEU A 130 -5.81 -16.97 12.08
C LEU A 130 -6.39 -18.36 11.91
N LYS A 131 -7.67 -18.58 12.22
CA LYS A 131 -8.36 -19.84 11.98
C LYS A 131 -8.39 -20.23 10.49
N ALA A 132 -8.67 -19.27 9.61
CA ALA A 132 -8.65 -19.51 8.16
C ALA A 132 -7.25 -19.86 7.65
N LEU A 133 -6.21 -19.30 8.28
CA LEU A 133 -4.81 -19.52 7.92
C LEU A 133 -4.30 -20.90 8.41
N GLU A 134 -4.85 -21.45 9.50
CA GLU A 134 -4.44 -22.76 10.03
C GLU A 134 -4.70 -23.90 9.04
N TYR A 135 -5.75 -23.79 8.22
CA TYR A 135 -6.13 -24.83 7.28
C TYR A 135 -5.94 -24.38 5.84
N LEU A 136 -4.74 -24.59 5.30
CA LEU A 136 -4.39 -24.36 3.89
C LEU A 136 -4.14 -25.70 3.18
N PRO A 137 -5.15 -26.32 2.56
CA PRO A 137 -5.00 -27.59 1.88
C PRO A 137 -4.15 -27.43 0.61
N LEU A 138 -3.04 -28.16 0.54
CA LEU A 138 -2.21 -28.20 -0.66
C LEU A 138 -2.89 -29.01 -1.77
N GLN A 139 -3.08 -28.41 -2.92
CA GLN A 139 -3.75 -29.01 -4.08
C GLN A 139 -2.85 -28.93 -5.34
N TYR A 140 -3.28 -29.58 -6.39
CA TYR A 140 -2.59 -29.54 -7.68
C TYR A 140 -2.96 -28.32 -8.51
N GLY A 141 -2.02 -27.90 -9.33
CA GLY A 141 -2.17 -26.76 -10.22
C GLY A 141 -1.93 -25.44 -9.51
N SER A 142 -1.75 -24.41 -10.28
CA SER A 142 -1.62 -23.03 -9.82
C SER A 142 -2.37 -22.11 -10.78
N ALA A 143 -3.39 -21.43 -10.28
CA ALA A 143 -4.28 -20.52 -11.01
C ALA A 143 -4.16 -19.11 -10.43
N LEU A 144 -2.97 -18.50 -10.47
CA LEU A 144 -2.69 -17.21 -9.86
C LEU A 144 -3.59 -16.09 -10.41
N GLY A 145 -3.92 -16.14 -11.70
CA GLY A 145 -4.86 -15.20 -12.32
C GLY A 145 -6.25 -15.29 -11.68
N THR A 146 -6.73 -16.51 -11.38
CA THR A 146 -7.99 -16.71 -10.66
C THR A 146 -7.91 -16.13 -9.25
N GLY A 147 -6.76 -16.27 -8.57
CA GLY A 147 -6.53 -15.68 -7.25
C GLY A 147 -6.64 -14.17 -7.23
N LEU A 148 -6.04 -13.49 -8.22
CA LEU A 148 -6.20 -12.05 -8.40
C LEU A 148 -7.64 -11.66 -8.67
N LEU A 149 -8.35 -12.40 -9.52
CA LEU A 149 -9.72 -12.12 -9.90
C LEU A 149 -10.68 -12.23 -8.72
N VAL A 150 -10.61 -13.33 -7.94
CA VAL A 150 -11.42 -13.53 -6.72
C VAL A 150 -11.11 -12.46 -5.67
N SER A 151 -9.85 -12.04 -5.60
CA SER A 151 -9.44 -10.95 -4.68
C SER A 151 -10.02 -9.60 -5.10
N LEU A 152 -10.04 -9.30 -6.40
CA LEU A 152 -10.65 -8.08 -6.93
C LEU A 152 -12.16 -8.04 -6.71
N GLU A 153 -12.86 -9.15 -6.94
CA GLU A 153 -14.29 -9.28 -6.67
C GLU A 153 -14.59 -9.03 -5.19
N ALA A 154 -13.80 -9.64 -4.29
CA ALA A 154 -13.97 -9.46 -2.85
C ALA A 154 -13.65 -8.04 -2.35
N LEU A 155 -12.69 -7.34 -3.00
CA LEU A 155 -12.33 -5.96 -2.66
C LEU A 155 -13.33 -4.95 -3.21
N LEU A 156 -13.92 -5.19 -4.37
CA LEU A 156 -14.73 -4.27 -5.14
C LEU A 156 -16.16 -4.78 -5.33
N PRO A 157 -16.93 -5.05 -4.25
CA PRO A 157 -18.31 -5.50 -4.37
C PRO A 157 -19.15 -4.39 -5.02
N GLY A 158 -19.45 -4.53 -6.31
CA GLY A 158 -20.18 -3.53 -7.09
C GLY A 158 -19.38 -2.89 -8.23
N ALA A 159 -18.23 -3.44 -8.57
CA ALA A 159 -17.48 -3.10 -9.78
C ALA A 159 -17.90 -3.93 -11.01
N ASP A 160 -18.98 -4.70 -10.89
CA ASP A 160 -19.50 -5.59 -11.95
C ASP A 160 -18.45 -6.61 -12.46
N ILE A 161 -17.56 -7.02 -11.55
CA ILE A 161 -16.53 -8.04 -11.80
C ILE A 161 -17.16 -9.39 -11.47
N ASP A 162 -17.62 -10.10 -12.50
CA ASP A 162 -18.13 -11.48 -12.35
C ASP A 162 -16.95 -12.46 -12.57
N ALA A 163 -16.32 -12.85 -11.46
CA ALA A 163 -15.19 -13.77 -11.48
C ALA A 163 -15.56 -15.11 -12.15
N GLN A 164 -16.75 -15.62 -11.86
CA GLN A 164 -17.18 -16.91 -12.41
C GLN A 164 -17.34 -16.88 -13.93
N LYS A 165 -17.87 -15.78 -14.46
CA LYS A 165 -17.99 -15.58 -15.92
C LYS A 165 -16.62 -15.56 -16.61
N ILE A 166 -15.68 -14.77 -16.06
CA ILE A 166 -14.33 -14.66 -16.64
C ILE A 166 -13.57 -15.98 -16.57
N ILE A 167 -13.73 -16.74 -15.49
CA ILE A 167 -13.12 -18.09 -15.34
C ILE A 167 -13.69 -19.06 -16.35
N ASN A 168 -15.02 -19.07 -16.56
CA ASN A 168 -15.68 -19.92 -17.53
C ASN A 168 -15.23 -19.61 -18.96
N GLU A 169 -15.20 -18.32 -19.33
CA GLU A 169 -14.71 -17.87 -20.64
C GLU A 169 -13.25 -18.27 -20.88
N ALA A 170 -12.39 -18.12 -19.89
CA ALA A 170 -10.98 -18.55 -19.97
C ALA A 170 -10.84 -20.07 -20.14
N SER A 171 -11.67 -20.85 -19.45
CA SER A 171 -11.68 -22.31 -19.53
C SER A 171 -12.16 -22.79 -20.91
N GLU A 172 -13.18 -22.15 -21.49
CA GLU A 172 -13.66 -22.44 -22.83
C GLU A 172 -12.61 -22.10 -23.90
N MET A 173 -11.91 -20.98 -23.76
CA MET A 173 -10.82 -20.60 -24.66
C MET A 173 -9.65 -21.58 -24.58
N ALA A 174 -9.30 -22.06 -23.38
CA ALA A 174 -8.27 -23.07 -23.20
C ALA A 174 -8.67 -24.41 -23.86
N GLY A 175 -9.92 -24.81 -23.70
CA GLY A 175 -10.46 -26.01 -24.38
C GLY A 175 -10.46 -25.89 -25.89
N LYS A 176 -10.80 -24.73 -26.45
CA LYS A 176 -10.73 -24.45 -27.90
C LYS A 176 -9.29 -24.44 -28.44
N LYS A 177 -8.34 -23.84 -27.72
CA LYS A 177 -6.92 -23.90 -28.09
C LYS A 177 -6.35 -25.30 -28.09
N ALA A 178 -6.81 -26.18 -27.21
CA ALA A 178 -6.40 -27.58 -27.22
C ALA A 178 -6.97 -28.36 -28.43
N SER A 179 -8.15 -27.98 -28.94
CA SER A 179 -8.76 -28.60 -30.13
C SER A 179 -8.30 -28.00 -31.46
N ASP A 180 -7.78 -26.75 -31.44
CA ASP A 180 -7.48 -25.96 -32.65
C ASP A 180 -5.98 -25.71 -32.86
N MET A 181 -5.12 -26.67 -32.49
CA MET A 181 -3.66 -26.57 -32.76
C MET A 181 -3.32 -26.61 -34.24
N GLY A 182 -4.16 -26.03 -35.11
CA GLY A 182 -4.03 -26.01 -36.56
C GLY A 182 -4.46 -24.75 -37.30
N LYS A 183 -4.96 -23.69 -36.64
CA LYS A 183 -5.34 -22.45 -37.34
C LYS A 183 -5.03 -21.19 -36.56
N SER A 184 -4.20 -20.35 -37.16
CA SER A 184 -3.96 -18.95 -36.81
C SER A 184 -5.28 -18.16 -36.84
N LEU A 185 -5.61 -17.45 -35.75
CA LEU A 185 -6.66 -16.45 -35.75
C LEU A 185 -6.16 -15.20 -35.05
N ASP A 186 -6.00 -14.15 -35.84
CA ASP A 186 -6.02 -12.76 -35.40
C ASP A 186 -7.43 -12.44 -34.88
N ASP A 187 -7.59 -12.30 -33.58
CA ASP A 187 -8.79 -11.72 -33.01
C ASP A 187 -8.45 -10.57 -32.09
N LYS A 188 -8.79 -9.37 -32.57
CA LYS A 188 -8.74 -8.10 -31.84
C LYS A 188 -9.72 -8.16 -30.70
N ALA A 189 -9.21 -8.19 -29.48
CA ALA A 189 -10.00 -7.95 -28.27
C ALA A 189 -10.61 -6.55 -28.33
N LYS A 190 -11.94 -6.46 -28.25
CA LYS A 190 -12.66 -5.19 -28.06
C LYS A 190 -12.30 -4.61 -26.69
N PRO A 191 -12.02 -3.30 -26.59
CA PRO A 191 -11.79 -2.67 -25.31
C PRO A 191 -13.10 -2.68 -24.50
N ALA A 192 -13.02 -3.24 -23.31
CA ALA A 192 -14.11 -3.19 -22.34
C ALA A 192 -14.34 -1.75 -21.88
N THR A 193 -15.61 -1.41 -21.78
CA THR A 193 -16.23 -0.14 -21.44
C THR A 193 -15.60 0.50 -20.18
N GLU A 194 -15.47 1.82 -20.24
CA GLU A 194 -14.99 2.69 -19.16
C GLU A 194 -15.76 2.46 -17.86
N ALA A 195 -15.08 2.04 -16.81
CA ALA A 195 -15.65 1.85 -15.50
C ALA A 195 -14.92 2.66 -14.43
N SER A 196 -15.70 3.49 -13.81
CA SER A 196 -15.59 4.16 -12.50
C SER A 196 -14.21 4.29 -11.84
N THR A 197 -13.67 5.47 -11.97
CA THR A 197 -12.54 6.05 -11.25
C THR A 197 -12.75 6.11 -9.73
N GLY A 198 -11.76 5.68 -8.95
CA GLY A 198 -11.54 6.15 -7.58
C GLY A 198 -11.87 5.21 -6.43
N ARG A 199 -12.28 3.96 -6.65
CA ARG A 199 -12.64 3.01 -5.56
C ARG A 199 -11.46 2.22 -4.96
N GLY A 200 -10.36 2.05 -5.68
CA GLY A 200 -9.23 1.18 -5.29
C GLY A 200 -8.12 1.82 -4.42
N LYS A 201 -8.15 3.13 -4.21
CA LYS A 201 -7.03 3.91 -3.61
C LYS A 201 -6.51 3.44 -2.25
N ASN A 202 -7.31 2.69 -1.49
CA ASN A 202 -6.92 2.18 -0.17
C ASN A 202 -6.98 0.64 -0.12
N MET A 203 -6.92 0.00 -1.30
CA MET A 203 -7.02 -1.44 -1.43
C MET A 203 -5.73 -2.00 -2.02
N ALA A 204 -5.29 -3.12 -1.50
CA ALA A 204 -4.10 -3.79 -1.99
C ALA A 204 -4.28 -5.31 -1.97
N ILE A 205 -3.57 -5.98 -2.87
CA ILE A 205 -3.46 -7.44 -2.91
C ILE A 205 -2.00 -7.78 -2.65
N VAL A 206 -1.76 -8.77 -1.79
CA VAL A 206 -0.44 -9.34 -1.54
C VAL A 206 -0.46 -10.76 -2.06
N LEU A 207 0.16 -10.99 -3.21
CA LEU A 207 0.23 -12.28 -3.87
C LEU A 207 1.53 -13.00 -3.49
N MET A 208 1.41 -14.16 -2.87
CA MET A 208 2.52 -15.00 -2.41
C MET A 208 2.54 -16.31 -3.17
N SER A 209 3.56 -16.52 -4.00
CA SER A 209 3.71 -17.71 -4.84
C SER A 209 5.16 -17.90 -5.25
N ASP A 210 5.47 -19.05 -5.80
CA ASP A 210 6.73 -19.30 -6.53
C ASP A 210 6.69 -18.82 -8.00
N GLY A 211 5.59 -18.19 -8.42
CA GLY A 211 5.42 -17.58 -9.74
C GLY A 211 4.90 -18.52 -10.81
N GLN A 212 4.80 -19.80 -10.55
CA GLN A 212 4.27 -20.77 -11.54
C GLN A 212 2.73 -20.62 -11.61
N SER A 213 2.21 -20.37 -12.80
CA SER A 213 0.77 -20.33 -13.07
C SER A 213 0.49 -21.13 -14.34
N ASN A 214 -0.23 -22.24 -14.19
CA ASN A 214 -0.49 -23.17 -15.29
C ASN A 214 -1.98 -23.38 -15.57
N MET A 215 -2.87 -22.74 -14.81
CA MET A 215 -4.32 -22.89 -14.93
C MET A 215 -5.02 -21.52 -14.78
N GLY A 216 -6.27 -21.46 -15.25
CA GLY A 216 -7.13 -20.30 -15.13
C GLY A 216 -6.79 -19.15 -16.10
N PRO A 217 -7.36 -17.96 -15.87
CA PRO A 217 -7.09 -16.76 -16.64
C PRO A 217 -5.62 -16.34 -16.56
N GLU A 218 -5.14 -15.70 -17.62
CA GLU A 218 -3.76 -15.20 -17.69
C GLU A 218 -3.49 -14.17 -16.59
N LEU A 219 -2.44 -14.40 -15.80
CA LEU A 219 -2.09 -13.59 -14.63
C LEU A 219 -1.89 -12.10 -14.99
N LEU A 220 -1.24 -11.80 -16.11
CA LEU A 220 -0.98 -10.42 -16.55
C LEU A 220 -2.25 -9.68 -16.92
N LYS A 221 -3.22 -10.34 -17.58
CA LYS A 221 -4.53 -9.72 -17.87
C LYS A 221 -5.30 -9.36 -16.61
N MET A 222 -5.20 -10.21 -15.59
CA MET A 222 -5.83 -9.92 -14.30
C MET A 222 -5.11 -8.79 -13.56
N ALA A 223 -3.79 -8.65 -13.74
CA ALA A 223 -3.04 -7.51 -13.25
C ALA A 223 -3.42 -6.19 -13.95
N GLU A 224 -3.65 -6.21 -15.26
CA GLU A 224 -4.19 -5.06 -16.00
C GLU A 224 -5.58 -4.66 -15.50
N LEU A 225 -6.42 -5.64 -15.16
CA LEU A 225 -7.73 -5.38 -14.55
C LEU A 225 -7.59 -4.74 -13.17
N ALA A 226 -6.64 -5.21 -12.35
CA ALA A 226 -6.34 -4.62 -11.05
C ALA A 226 -5.85 -3.17 -11.20
N ALA A 227 -4.95 -2.91 -12.14
CA ALA A 227 -4.43 -1.57 -12.43
C ALA A 227 -5.55 -0.62 -12.91
N LYS A 228 -6.47 -1.08 -13.75
CA LYS A 228 -7.64 -0.31 -14.19
C LYS A 228 -8.52 0.14 -13.03
N HIS A 229 -8.61 -0.67 -11.98
CA HIS A 229 -9.36 -0.35 -10.77
C HIS A 229 -8.51 0.35 -9.69
N GLU A 230 -7.28 0.77 -10.00
CA GLU A 230 -6.35 1.42 -9.07
C GLU A 230 -6.02 0.56 -7.83
N VAL A 231 -6.12 -0.79 -7.95
CA VAL A 231 -5.74 -1.73 -6.89
C VAL A 231 -4.29 -2.13 -7.06
N LYS A 232 -3.46 -1.86 -6.07
CA LYS A 232 -2.05 -2.23 -6.09
C LYS A 232 -1.85 -3.70 -5.75
N VAL A 233 -1.00 -4.38 -6.53
CA VAL A 233 -0.63 -5.77 -6.27
C VAL A 233 0.84 -5.84 -5.86
N TYR A 234 1.07 -6.16 -4.61
CA TYR A 234 2.39 -6.51 -4.09
C TYR A 234 2.62 -7.98 -4.31
N THR A 235 3.75 -8.34 -4.88
CA THR A 235 4.06 -9.74 -5.17
C THR A 235 5.25 -10.20 -4.34
N VAL A 236 5.14 -11.38 -3.75
CA VAL A 236 6.18 -12.00 -2.94
C VAL A 236 6.56 -13.33 -3.57
N GLY A 237 7.74 -13.38 -4.18
CA GLY A 237 8.31 -14.59 -4.75
C GLY A 237 8.91 -15.46 -3.65
N ILE A 238 8.33 -16.64 -3.42
CA ILE A 238 8.74 -17.57 -2.38
C ILE A 238 9.53 -18.73 -2.97
N GLY A 239 10.79 -18.85 -2.59
CA GLY A 239 11.67 -19.92 -3.03
C GLY A 239 13.04 -19.42 -3.48
N THR A 240 13.90 -20.36 -3.84
CA THR A 240 15.23 -20.09 -4.34
C THR A 240 15.29 -20.27 -5.87
N THR A 241 16.26 -19.62 -6.49
CA THR A 241 16.54 -19.78 -7.93
C THR A 241 17.11 -21.18 -8.26
N GLU A 242 17.74 -21.83 -7.30
CA GLU A 242 18.23 -23.21 -7.43
C GLU A 242 17.10 -24.22 -7.35
N GLY A 243 16.06 -23.89 -6.55
CA GLY A 243 14.87 -24.71 -6.35
C GLY A 243 15.14 -25.99 -5.57
N ASP A 244 14.10 -26.79 -5.42
CA ASP A 244 14.12 -28.07 -4.72
C ASP A 244 13.42 -29.15 -5.56
N VAL A 245 13.64 -30.40 -5.20
CA VAL A 245 12.99 -31.56 -5.84
C VAL A 245 11.79 -32.00 -4.99
N VAL A 246 10.61 -31.80 -5.49
CA VAL A 246 9.36 -32.18 -4.83
C VAL A 246 8.84 -33.49 -5.43
N HIS A 247 8.46 -34.42 -4.56
CA HIS A 247 7.83 -35.67 -4.96
C HIS A 247 6.31 -35.53 -4.94
N ILE A 248 5.70 -35.57 -6.11
CA ILE A 248 4.25 -35.38 -6.24
C ILE A 248 3.70 -36.59 -7.03
N GLN A 249 2.80 -37.38 -6.38
CA GLN A 249 2.19 -38.57 -6.99
C GLN A 249 3.21 -39.54 -7.62
N GLY A 250 4.32 -39.79 -6.93
CA GLY A 250 5.35 -40.71 -7.42
C GLY A 250 6.26 -40.14 -8.53
N ARG A 251 6.06 -38.91 -8.93
CA ARG A 251 6.94 -38.19 -9.89
C ARG A 251 7.80 -37.16 -9.13
N SER A 252 9.08 -37.15 -9.45
CA SER A 252 10.00 -36.12 -8.94
C SER A 252 10.02 -34.95 -9.92
N MET A 253 9.69 -33.78 -9.43
CA MET A 253 9.72 -32.54 -10.21
C MET A 253 10.63 -31.53 -9.53
N ARG A 254 11.50 -30.88 -10.28
CA ARG A 254 12.27 -29.76 -9.79
C ARG A 254 11.44 -28.48 -9.89
N VAL A 255 11.21 -27.83 -8.76
CA VAL A 255 10.46 -26.60 -8.67
C VAL A 255 11.41 -25.47 -8.26
N LYS A 256 11.39 -24.37 -8.97
CA LYS A 256 12.21 -23.19 -8.71
C LYS A 256 11.34 -21.95 -8.70
N LEU A 257 11.84 -20.86 -8.16
CA LEU A 257 11.17 -19.57 -8.22
C LEU A 257 11.20 -19.03 -9.67
N GLU A 258 10.02 -18.69 -10.20
CA GLU A 258 9.83 -18.03 -11.49
C GLU A 258 9.28 -16.61 -11.24
N ASP A 259 10.17 -15.66 -10.99
CA ASP A 259 9.81 -14.34 -10.49
C ASP A 259 9.47 -13.31 -11.59
N GLU A 260 9.74 -13.62 -12.87
CA GLU A 260 9.52 -12.69 -13.99
C GLU A 260 8.05 -12.25 -14.10
N ALA A 261 7.11 -13.19 -13.99
CA ALA A 261 5.68 -12.89 -14.05
C ALA A 261 5.23 -12.04 -12.84
N LEU A 262 5.75 -12.35 -11.64
CA LEU A 262 5.44 -11.62 -10.41
C LEU A 262 5.96 -10.17 -10.45
N GLN A 263 7.17 -9.98 -11.00
CA GLN A 263 7.75 -8.65 -11.20
C GLN A 263 6.92 -7.81 -12.19
N LYS A 264 6.46 -8.41 -13.28
CA LYS A 264 5.59 -7.73 -14.26
C LYS A 264 4.24 -7.33 -13.64
N VAL A 265 3.63 -8.20 -12.85
CA VAL A 265 2.36 -7.91 -12.14
C VAL A 265 2.52 -6.73 -11.22
N SER A 266 3.54 -6.72 -10.36
CA SER A 266 3.77 -5.61 -9.44
C SER A 266 4.06 -4.29 -10.18
N ALA A 267 4.86 -4.33 -11.26
CA ALA A 267 5.17 -3.15 -12.06
C ALA A 267 3.92 -2.57 -12.75
N LEU A 268 3.04 -3.42 -13.31
CA LEU A 268 1.80 -2.98 -13.98
C LEU A 268 0.81 -2.31 -13.01
N THR A 269 0.79 -2.73 -11.75
CA THR A 269 -0.17 -2.27 -10.74
C THR A 269 0.39 -1.22 -9.78
N GLU A 270 1.55 -0.64 -10.08
CA GLU A 270 2.27 0.28 -9.17
C GLU A 270 2.54 -0.30 -7.78
N GLY A 271 2.61 -1.62 -7.69
CA GLY A 271 3.03 -2.36 -6.51
C GLY A 271 4.54 -2.51 -6.45
N GLU A 272 5.00 -3.45 -5.62
CA GLU A 272 6.42 -3.77 -5.49
C GLU A 272 6.59 -5.29 -5.40
N TYR A 273 7.64 -5.79 -6.04
CA TYR A 273 8.06 -7.18 -5.95
C TYR A 273 9.05 -7.36 -4.80
N PHE A 274 8.84 -8.40 -4.02
CA PHE A 274 9.73 -8.81 -2.95
C PHE A 274 10.16 -10.27 -3.16
N LYS A 275 11.46 -10.51 -3.02
CA LYS A 275 11.99 -11.86 -3.06
C LYS A 275 12.18 -12.38 -1.64
N ALA A 276 11.65 -13.55 -1.35
CA ALA A 276 11.82 -14.28 -0.10
C ALA A 276 12.55 -15.60 -0.37
N ASP A 277 13.86 -15.55 -0.26
CA ASP A 277 14.77 -16.71 -0.41
C ASP A 277 15.14 -17.36 0.94
N SER A 278 14.66 -16.79 2.03
CA SER A 278 14.81 -17.26 3.40
C SER A 278 13.59 -16.92 4.25
N THR A 279 13.40 -17.64 5.35
CA THR A 279 12.31 -17.38 6.31
C THR A 279 12.45 -15.99 6.93
N GLU A 280 13.69 -15.53 7.21
CA GLU A 280 13.95 -14.18 7.71
C GLU A 280 13.70 -13.12 6.63
N GLY A 281 14.05 -13.43 5.37
CA GLY A 281 13.74 -12.59 4.23
C GLY A 281 12.23 -12.36 4.10
N LEU A 282 11.44 -13.41 4.23
CA LEU A 282 9.99 -13.35 4.19
C LEU A 282 9.40 -12.49 5.33
N LYS A 283 9.92 -12.63 6.55
CA LYS A 283 9.54 -11.78 7.69
C LYS A 283 9.82 -10.30 7.40
N ASN A 284 11.00 -9.98 6.91
CA ASN A 284 11.38 -8.60 6.55
C ASN A 284 10.48 -8.00 5.46
N VAL A 285 10.01 -8.84 4.52
CA VAL A 285 9.03 -8.44 3.51
C VAL A 285 7.70 -8.01 4.14
N TYR A 286 7.20 -8.78 5.10
CA TYR A 286 5.97 -8.45 5.80
C TYR A 286 6.08 -7.19 6.66
N ASP A 287 7.21 -6.97 7.31
CA ASP A 287 7.47 -5.75 8.08
C ASP A 287 7.45 -4.52 7.15
N LYS A 288 8.10 -4.61 5.98
CA LYS A 288 8.08 -3.56 4.96
C LYS A 288 6.67 -3.33 4.39
N LEU A 289 5.95 -4.39 4.07
CA LEU A 289 4.56 -4.32 3.60
C LEU A 289 3.66 -3.71 4.67
N GLY A 290 3.78 -4.14 5.93
CA GLY A 290 3.03 -3.60 7.05
C GLY A 290 3.28 -2.11 7.24
N TYR A 291 4.52 -1.66 7.11
CA TYR A 291 4.87 -0.23 7.13
C TYR A 291 4.27 0.52 5.94
N LYS A 292 4.41 0.00 4.71
CA LYS A 292 3.90 0.61 3.48
C LYS A 292 2.38 0.74 3.48
N LEU A 293 1.68 -0.34 3.81
CA LEU A 293 0.22 -0.36 3.91
C LEU A 293 -0.32 0.52 5.04
N ARG A 294 0.50 0.78 6.07
CA ARG A 294 0.16 1.66 7.18
C ARG A 294 0.30 3.15 6.83
N PHE A 295 1.24 3.51 5.94
CA PHE A 295 1.69 4.90 5.72
C PHE A 295 1.72 5.34 4.24
N GLU A 296 0.98 4.69 3.35
CA GLU A 296 1.11 4.94 1.90
C GLU A 296 0.60 6.32 1.45
N LYS A 297 -0.17 7.03 2.26
CA LYS A 297 -0.65 8.37 1.88
C LYS A 297 0.34 9.45 2.31
N ARG A 298 1.27 9.81 1.41
CA ARG A 298 2.00 11.08 1.46
C ARG A 298 1.03 12.20 1.04
N ALA A 299 0.22 12.69 1.96
CA ALA A 299 -0.59 13.88 1.71
C ALA A 299 0.25 15.11 2.08
N MET A 300 0.41 16.04 1.14
CA MET A 300 0.89 17.38 1.48
C MET A 300 -0.16 18.03 2.36
N THR A 301 0.16 18.22 3.62
CA THR A 301 -0.75 18.84 4.59
C THR A 301 -0.24 20.23 4.90
N GLU A 302 -1.15 21.20 4.85
CA GLU A 302 -0.84 22.56 5.23
C GLU A 302 -0.70 22.69 6.75
N ILE A 303 0.42 23.23 7.18
CA ILE A 303 0.68 23.52 8.60
C ILE A 303 0.51 25.01 8.94
N SER A 304 -0.02 25.79 8.00
CA SER A 304 -0.21 27.24 8.14
C SER A 304 -1.03 27.61 9.37
N SER A 305 -2.10 26.86 9.67
CA SER A 305 -2.94 27.12 10.85
C SER A 305 -2.20 26.92 12.17
N GLN A 306 -1.34 25.91 12.27
CA GLN A 306 -0.55 25.61 13.47
C GLN A 306 0.51 26.70 13.70
N VAL A 307 1.19 27.13 12.62
CA VAL A 307 2.18 28.22 12.66
C VAL A 307 1.50 29.53 13.03
N ALA A 308 0.32 29.82 12.49
CA ALA A 308 -0.46 31.04 12.80
C ALA A 308 -0.91 31.06 14.27
N LEU A 309 -1.42 29.93 14.79
CA LEU A 309 -1.82 29.83 16.21
C LEU A 309 -0.64 30.07 17.15
N LEU A 310 0.54 29.50 16.84
CA LEU A 310 1.74 29.72 17.65
C LEU A 310 2.16 31.21 17.60
N GLY A 311 2.13 31.82 16.41
CA GLY A 311 2.44 33.26 16.25
C GLY A 311 1.48 34.14 17.05
N MET A 312 0.17 33.89 16.97
CA MET A 312 -0.86 34.60 17.71
C MET A 312 -0.68 34.46 19.24
N PHE A 313 -0.36 33.25 19.71
CA PHE A 313 -0.10 32.98 21.12
C PHE A 313 1.10 33.78 21.66
N LEU A 314 2.18 33.87 20.89
CA LEU A 314 3.36 34.69 21.27
C LEU A 314 3.03 36.18 21.32
N ILE A 315 2.24 36.69 20.38
CA ILE A 315 1.79 38.09 20.39
C ILE A 315 0.94 38.37 21.62
N LEU A 316 0.01 37.47 21.96
CA LEU A 316 -0.84 37.62 23.13
C LEU A 316 -0.01 37.69 24.43
N ILE A 317 0.97 36.79 24.58
CA ILE A 317 1.91 36.83 25.73
C ILE A 317 2.65 38.16 25.77
N SER A 318 3.12 38.66 24.65
CA SER A 318 3.84 39.93 24.55
C SER A 318 2.96 41.09 24.98
N LEU A 319 1.68 41.12 24.55
CA LEU A 319 0.71 42.16 24.94
C LEU A 319 0.40 42.12 26.43
N ILE A 320 0.14 40.94 26.98
CA ILE A 320 -0.12 40.78 28.45
C ILE A 320 1.07 41.27 29.26
N ARG A 321 2.31 40.90 28.88
CA ARG A 321 3.52 41.37 29.57
C ARG A 321 3.69 42.89 29.48
N ASN A 322 3.37 43.48 28.32
CA ASN A 322 3.47 44.90 28.13
C ASN A 322 2.44 45.66 28.95
N PHE A 323 1.19 45.17 29.00
CA PHE A 323 0.11 45.70 29.83
C PHE A 323 0.44 45.62 31.35
N ALA A 324 0.97 44.45 31.79
CA ALA A 324 1.39 44.27 33.18
C ALA A 324 2.58 45.18 33.57
N ARG A 325 3.41 45.60 32.63
CA ARG A 325 4.48 46.57 32.90
C ARG A 325 3.94 48.01 32.98
N MET A 326 2.97 48.37 32.13
CA MET A 326 2.34 49.69 32.18
C MET A 326 1.50 49.88 33.45
N GLY A 327 0.79 48.82 33.93
CA GLY A 327 0.02 48.89 35.18
C GLY A 327 0.85 48.93 36.45
N LYS A 328 2.18 48.84 36.42
CA LYS A 328 3.09 49.02 37.55
C LYS A 328 3.67 50.44 37.65
N ILE A 329 3.26 51.35 36.75
CA ILE A 329 3.75 52.73 36.66
C ILE A 329 2.66 53.71 37.17
N ILE A 330 1.50 53.18 37.60
CA ILE A 330 0.45 53.90 38.30
C ILE A 330 0.45 53.37 39.75
#